data_c7fe4aefca0160f3673b68cf663057d7
#
_entry.id   c7fe4aefca0160f3673b68cf663057d7
#
_cell.length_a   1.000
_cell.length_b   1.000
_cell.length_c   1.000
_cell.angle_alpha   90.00
_cell.angle_beta   90.00
_cell.angle_gamma   90.00
#
_symmetry.space_group_name_H-M   'P 1'
#
loop_
_entity.id
_entity.type
_entity.pdbx_description
1 polymer ?
#
loop_
_entity_poly.entity_id
_entity_poly.type
_entity_poly.pdbx_seq_one_letter_code
_entity_poly.pdbx_strand_id
1 'polypeptide(L)' 'MPTVLRAGRFRFFFFSNEGSEPPHIHVQAGEDEAKFWLTPISMAANYGFNASELSEIQQLVVEHHELMLEAWNEYFG' A
#
# COMPACT_ATOMS: atom_id res chain seq x y z
N MET A 1 -1.25 -8.40 10.83
CA MET A 1 -1.10 -7.43 9.75
C MET A 1 0.16 -6.61 9.92
N PRO A 2 1.18 -6.85 9.14
CA PRO A 2 2.40 -6.05 9.24
C PRO A 2 2.16 -4.63 8.76
N THR A 3 2.47 -3.66 9.61
CA THR A 3 2.49 -2.26 9.20
C THR A 3 3.86 -1.96 8.63
N VAL A 4 3.89 -1.49 7.38
CA VAL A 4 5.12 -1.22 6.66
C VAL A 4 5.57 0.22 6.89
N LEU A 5 4.63 1.16 6.86
CA LEU A 5 4.96 2.58 6.92
C LEU A 5 3.76 3.36 7.44
N ARG A 6 4.03 4.41 8.21
CA ARG A 6 3.05 5.42 8.56
C ARG A 6 3.55 6.76 8.06
N ALA A 7 2.73 7.44 7.27
CA ALA A 7 3.06 8.74 6.69
C ALA A 7 1.86 9.65 6.84
N GLY A 8 1.97 10.66 7.71
CA GLY A 8 0.84 11.50 8.04
C GLY A 8 -0.29 10.67 8.63
N ARG A 9 -1.48 10.79 8.05
CA ARG A 9 -2.64 10.03 8.50
C ARG A 9 -2.78 8.68 7.82
N PHE A 10 -1.88 8.35 6.89
CA PHE A 10 -1.95 7.12 6.11
C PHE A 10 -1.12 6.02 6.77
N ARG A 11 -1.71 4.83 6.86
CA ARG A 11 -1.04 3.63 7.32
C ARG A 11 -0.95 2.65 6.16
N PHE A 12 0.28 2.21 5.85
CA PHE A 12 0.55 1.27 4.75
C PHE A 12 0.85 -0.10 5.34
N PHE A 13 0.15 -1.12 4.85
CA PHE A 13 0.26 -2.47 5.41
C PHE A 13 -0.13 -3.52 4.37
N PHE A 14 0.11 -4.79 4.69
CA PHE A 14 -0.44 -5.89 3.92
C PHE A 14 -0.92 -6.99 4.88
N PHE A 15 -1.84 -7.83 4.39
CA PHE A 15 -2.35 -8.94 5.18
C PHE A 15 -1.42 -10.13 5.06
N SER A 16 -1.28 -10.90 6.15
CA SER A 16 -0.32 -12.00 6.20
C SER A 16 -0.67 -13.19 5.31
N ASN A 17 -1.88 -13.24 4.77
CA ASN A 17 -2.33 -14.35 3.93
C ASN A 17 -2.39 -14.01 2.45
N GLU A 18 -1.69 -12.98 2.00
CA GLU A 18 -1.77 -12.50 0.62
C GLU A 18 -0.58 -12.89 -0.27
N GLY A 19 0.26 -13.80 0.19
CA GLY A 19 1.49 -14.15 -0.53
C GLY A 19 1.28 -14.82 -1.89
N SER A 20 0.07 -15.29 -2.20
CA SER A 20 -0.24 -15.87 -3.50
C SER A 20 -0.52 -14.83 -4.58
N GLU A 21 -0.69 -13.56 -4.21
CA GLU A 21 -0.91 -12.48 -5.15
C GLU A 21 0.42 -11.78 -5.49
N PRO A 22 0.47 -11.03 -6.60
CA PRO A 22 1.63 -10.17 -6.85
C PRO A 22 1.82 -9.15 -5.72
N PRO A 23 3.04 -8.62 -5.56
CA PRO A 23 3.30 -7.64 -4.52
C PRO A 23 2.35 -6.46 -4.56
N HIS A 24 1.81 -6.10 -3.42
CA HIS A 24 0.88 -4.97 -3.30
C HIS A 24 0.94 -4.38 -1.89
N ILE A 25 0.30 -3.24 -1.71
CA ILE A 25 0.22 -2.57 -0.43
C ILE A 25 -1.20 -2.05 -0.23
N HIS A 26 -1.70 -2.19 0.99
CA HIS A 26 -2.95 -1.55 1.39
C HIS A 26 -2.64 -0.26 2.10
N VAL A 27 -3.52 0.73 1.97
CA VAL A 27 -3.41 1.99 2.70
C VAL A 27 -4.74 2.30 3.36
N GLN A 28 -4.68 2.73 4.60
CA GLN A 28 -5.86 3.03 5.39
C GLN A 28 -5.70 4.38 6.08
N ALA A 29 -6.80 5.14 6.10
CA ALA A 29 -6.90 6.37 6.88
C ALA A 29 -8.35 6.53 7.31
N GLY A 30 -8.60 6.44 8.62
CA GLY A 30 -9.95 6.43 9.14
C GLY A 30 -10.72 5.22 8.63
N GLU A 31 -11.84 5.46 7.94
CA GLU A 31 -12.67 4.40 7.37
C GLU A 31 -12.35 4.13 5.90
N ASP A 32 -11.47 4.93 5.30
CA ASP A 32 -11.13 4.80 3.89
C ASP A 32 -9.96 3.85 3.70
N GLU A 33 -9.99 3.11 2.59
CA GLU A 33 -8.95 2.14 2.30
C GLU A 33 -8.72 2.07 0.79
N ALA A 34 -7.47 1.78 0.39
CA ALA A 34 -7.14 1.53 -1.02
C ALA A 34 -6.09 0.45 -1.11
N LYS A 35 -5.93 -0.12 -2.30
CA LYS A 35 -4.94 -1.15 -2.59
C LYS A 35 -4.18 -0.73 -3.84
N PHE A 36 -2.85 -0.82 -3.77
CA PHE A 36 -1.98 -0.51 -4.90
C PHE A 36 -1.08 -1.68 -5.21
N TRP A 37 -0.99 -2.03 -6.49
CA TRP A 37 0.02 -2.96 -6.98
C TRP A 37 1.38 -2.25 -6.92
N LEU A 38 2.43 -3.01 -6.64
CA LEU A 38 3.78 -2.44 -6.52
C LEU A 38 4.62 -2.60 -7.79
N THR A 39 4.29 -3.53 -8.67
CA THR A 39 5.09 -3.80 -9.87
C THR A 39 4.19 -4.13 -11.06
N PRO A 40 3.89 -3.18 -11.95
CA PRO A 40 4.15 -1.74 -11.81
C PRO A 40 3.21 -1.10 -10.80
N ILE A 41 3.55 0.09 -10.35
CA ILE A 41 2.71 0.82 -9.40
C ILE A 41 1.41 1.22 -10.09
N SER A 42 0.29 0.73 -9.58
CA SER A 42 -1.02 1.10 -10.10
C SER A 42 -2.09 0.82 -9.04
N MET A 43 -3.16 1.60 -9.08
CA MET A 43 -4.26 1.41 -8.12
C MET A 43 -5.06 0.17 -8.48
N ALA A 44 -5.22 -0.74 -7.52
CA ALA A 44 -6.02 -1.94 -7.68
C ALA A 44 -7.45 -1.75 -7.20
N ALA A 45 -7.64 -0.97 -6.14
CA ALA A 45 -8.97 -0.74 -5.57
C ALA A 45 -8.95 0.52 -4.71
N ASN A 46 -10.12 1.16 -4.58
CA ASN A 46 -10.29 2.35 -3.74
C ASN A 46 -11.66 2.31 -3.08
N TYR A 47 -11.68 2.48 -1.78
CA TYR A 47 -12.89 2.50 -0.98
C TYR A 47 -12.88 3.77 -0.11
N GLY A 48 -13.28 4.88 -0.70
CA GLY A 48 -13.57 6.11 0.03
C GLY A 48 -12.63 7.28 -0.19
N PHE A 49 -11.41 7.10 -0.66
CA PHE A 49 -10.51 8.22 -0.88
C PHE A 49 -10.94 9.05 -2.10
N ASN A 50 -10.79 10.38 -2.00
CA ASN A 50 -11.03 11.26 -3.13
C ASN A 50 -9.77 11.35 -4.02
N ALA A 51 -9.89 12.04 -5.16
CA ALA A 51 -8.79 12.12 -6.13
C ALA A 51 -7.53 12.76 -5.56
N SER A 52 -7.68 13.79 -4.74
CA SER A 52 -6.55 14.47 -4.11
C SER A 52 -5.80 13.53 -3.14
N GLU A 53 -6.55 12.78 -2.36
CA GLU A 53 -5.98 11.81 -1.42
C GLU A 53 -5.28 10.67 -2.16
N LEU A 54 -5.88 10.17 -3.24
CA LEU A 54 -5.27 9.12 -4.05
C LEU A 54 -3.97 9.59 -4.69
N SER A 55 -3.92 10.85 -5.14
CA SER A 55 -2.71 11.41 -5.69
C SER A 55 -1.59 11.47 -4.65
N GLU A 56 -1.91 11.88 -3.44
CA GLU A 56 -0.95 11.92 -2.34
C GLU A 56 -0.46 10.51 -1.98
N ILE A 57 -1.39 9.57 -1.90
CA ILE A 57 -1.06 8.17 -1.60
C ILE A 57 -0.13 7.60 -2.67
N GLN A 58 -0.43 7.86 -3.95
CA GLN A 58 0.40 7.37 -5.04
C GLN A 58 1.81 7.92 -4.98
N GLN A 59 1.96 9.20 -4.64
CA GLN A 59 3.28 9.79 -4.46
C GLN A 59 4.06 9.09 -3.35
N LEU A 60 3.38 8.77 -2.25
CA LEU A 60 4.02 8.07 -1.14
C LEU A 60 4.43 6.65 -1.53
N VAL A 61 3.60 5.95 -2.32
CA VAL A 61 3.95 4.62 -2.81
C VAL A 61 5.17 4.67 -3.73
N VAL A 62 5.22 5.66 -4.62
CA VAL A 62 6.37 5.84 -5.50
C VAL A 62 7.63 6.15 -4.69
N GLU A 63 7.51 7.05 -3.73
CA GLU A 63 8.63 7.49 -2.89
C GLU A 63 9.21 6.35 -2.05
N HIS A 64 8.33 5.48 -1.53
CA HIS A 64 8.73 4.38 -0.65
C HIS A 64 8.64 3.01 -1.31
N HIS A 65 8.71 2.97 -2.62
CA HIS A 65 8.51 1.76 -3.41
C HIS A 65 9.47 0.62 -3.02
N GLU A 66 10.75 0.94 -2.88
CA GLU A 66 11.74 -0.07 -2.51
C GLU A 66 11.51 -0.62 -1.10
N LEU A 67 11.18 0.27 -0.16
CA LEU A 67 10.87 -0.14 1.19
C LEU A 67 9.69 -1.12 1.22
N MET A 68 8.65 -0.82 0.45
CA MET A 68 7.45 -1.66 0.41
C MET A 68 7.73 -3.00 -0.25
N LEU A 69 8.51 -3.01 -1.33
CA LEU A 69 8.90 -4.27 -1.99
C LEU A 69 9.77 -5.12 -1.08
N GLU A 70 10.73 -4.52 -0.39
CA GLU A 70 11.59 -5.25 0.53
C GLU A 70 10.76 -5.87 1.66
N ALA A 71 9.82 -5.11 2.21
CA ALA A 71 8.95 -5.62 3.28
C ALA A 71 8.12 -6.80 2.79
N TRP A 72 7.58 -6.71 1.57
CA TRP A 72 6.83 -7.80 0.97
C TRP A 72 7.69 -9.04 0.80
N ASN A 73 8.88 -8.87 0.22
CA ASN A 73 9.78 -9.99 -0.05
C ASN A 73 10.29 -10.65 1.24
N GLU A 74 10.56 -9.87 2.27
CA GLU A 74 10.99 -10.41 3.56
C GLU A 74 9.88 -11.22 4.21
N TYR A 75 8.63 -10.79 4.07
CA TYR A 75 7.51 -11.45 4.71
C TYR A 75 7.07 -12.71 3.97
N PHE A 76 6.99 -12.64 2.63
CA PHE A 76 6.47 -13.74 1.84
C PHE A 76 7.55 -14.58 1.15
N GLY A 77 8.75 -14.14 1.22
CA GLY A 77 9.88 -14.88 0.74
C GLY A 77 10.20 -14.80 -0.69
#